data_dc0446659ecbf1aa83eb8ab2bfaec925
#
_entry.id   dc0446659ecbf1aa83eb8ab2bfaec925
#
_cell.length_a   1.000
_cell.length_b   1.000
_cell.length_c   1.000
_cell.angle_alpha   90.00
_cell.angle_beta   90.00
_cell.angle_gamma   90.00
#
_symmetry.space_group_name_H-M   'P 1'
#
loop_
_entity.id
_entity.type
_entity.pdbx_description
1 polymer ?
#
loop_
_entity_poly.entity_id
_entity_poly.type
_entity_poly.pdbx_seq_one_letter_code
_entity_poly.pdbx_strand_id
1 'polypeptide(L)'
;IEIYNELDTGYDCLLSAIELRENFFYQGKAINFDRSPWPRSQDLSPVLSLSFSINILKRDDMVRWGSCVGTSPYFYCLDKIDSWDIDNQEDFDFCEMIYQQRNP
;
A
#
# COMPACT_ATOMS: atom_id res chain seq x y z
N ILE A 1 12.26 -9.11 3.25
CA ILE A 1 12.40 -10.47 3.83
C ILE A 1 12.88 -10.41 5.28
N GLU A 2 13.86 -9.58 5.58
CA GLU A 2 14.35 -9.45 6.96
C GLU A 2 13.24 -8.97 7.89
N ILE A 3 12.49 -7.95 7.49
CA ILE A 3 11.38 -7.43 8.28
C ILE A 3 10.33 -8.52 8.47
N TYR A 4 10.00 -9.28 7.42
CA TYR A 4 9.02 -10.35 7.53
C TYR A 4 9.47 -11.43 8.54
N ASN A 5 10.75 -11.80 8.49
CA ASN A 5 11.30 -12.81 9.41
C ASN A 5 11.31 -12.36 10.87
N GLU A 6 11.32 -11.05 11.11
CA GLU A 6 11.34 -10.46 12.45
C GLU A 6 9.95 -10.10 12.97
N LEU A 7 8.89 -10.31 12.18
CA LEU A 7 7.54 -10.02 12.61
C LEU A 7 7.15 -10.89 13.78
N ASP A 8 6.47 -10.30 14.77
CA ASP A 8 5.98 -11.07 15.89
C ASP A 8 4.75 -11.91 15.51
N THR A 9 4.25 -12.71 16.46
CA THR A 9 3.15 -13.63 16.22
C THR A 9 1.80 -12.93 15.99
N GLY A 10 1.73 -11.61 16.18
CA GLY A 10 0.53 -10.83 15.92
C GLY A 10 0.26 -10.60 14.44
N TYR A 11 1.26 -10.86 13.58
CA TYR A 11 1.15 -10.66 12.14
C TYR A 11 1.22 -11.99 11.40
N ASP A 12 0.43 -12.14 10.35
CA ASP A 12 0.39 -13.36 9.55
C ASP A 12 0.87 -13.18 8.10
N CYS A 13 1.12 -11.96 7.68
CA CYS A 13 1.66 -11.69 6.35
C CYS A 13 2.25 -10.28 6.31
N LEU A 14 3.01 -10.00 5.26
CA LEU A 14 3.53 -8.67 4.97
C LEU A 14 3.00 -8.23 3.61
N LEU A 15 2.39 -7.06 3.55
CA LEU A 15 1.85 -6.48 2.33
C LEU A 15 2.47 -5.11 2.11
N SER A 16 2.90 -4.85 0.87
CA SER A 16 3.31 -3.50 0.51
C SER A 16 2.10 -2.61 0.30
N ALA A 17 2.21 -1.36 0.72
CA ALA A 17 1.14 -0.39 0.63
C ALA A 17 1.71 0.99 0.39
N ILE A 18 0.88 1.90 -0.08
CA ILE A 18 1.18 3.33 -0.10
C ILE A 18 0.25 4.04 0.85
N GLU A 19 0.79 5.04 1.53
CA GLU A 19 0.05 5.85 2.49
C GLU A 19 -0.49 7.07 1.78
N LEU A 20 -1.81 7.22 1.75
CA LEU A 20 -2.47 8.33 1.08
C LEU A 20 -3.08 9.28 2.12
N ARG A 21 -2.67 10.54 2.07
CA ARG A 21 -3.20 11.62 2.92
C ARG A 21 -4.05 12.55 2.09
N GLU A 22 -5.21 12.03 1.68
CA GLU A 22 -6.17 12.73 0.84
C GLU A 22 -7.54 12.67 1.50
N ASN A 23 -8.48 13.49 1.02
CA ASN A 23 -9.84 13.50 1.52
C ASN A 23 -10.62 12.40 0.81
N PHE A 24 -10.93 11.32 1.52
CA PHE A 24 -11.65 10.20 0.95
C PHE A 24 -13.11 10.19 1.35
N PHE A 25 -13.95 9.92 0.37
CA PHE A 25 -15.39 9.71 0.58
C PHE A 25 -15.76 8.30 0.14
N TYR A 26 -16.68 7.68 0.89
CA TYR A 26 -17.24 6.41 0.50
C TYR A 26 -18.75 6.49 0.66
N GLN A 27 -19.48 6.25 -0.44
CA GLN A 27 -20.94 6.34 -0.49
C GLN A 27 -21.44 7.68 0.07
N GLY A 28 -20.77 8.76 -0.33
CA GLY A 28 -21.15 10.11 0.05
C GLY A 28 -20.74 10.56 1.44
N LYS A 29 -20.00 9.74 2.18
CA LYS A 29 -19.55 10.06 3.54
C LYS A 29 -18.05 10.14 3.62
N ALA A 30 -17.53 11.12 4.37
CA ALA A 30 -16.11 11.22 4.65
C ALA A 30 -15.69 10.07 5.55
N ILE A 31 -14.57 9.41 5.24
CA ILE A 31 -14.14 8.23 5.98
C ILE A 31 -12.88 8.44 6.81
N ASN A 32 -12.05 9.42 6.48
CA ASN A 32 -10.79 9.63 7.19
C ASN A 32 -10.63 11.03 7.77
N PHE A 33 -11.72 11.78 7.87
CA PHE A 33 -11.69 13.12 8.44
C PHE A 33 -13.09 13.57 8.84
N ASP A 34 -13.14 14.59 9.72
CA ASP A 34 -14.37 15.27 10.06
C ASP A 34 -14.56 16.46 9.11
N ARG A 35 -15.79 16.65 8.64
CA ARG A 35 -16.10 17.72 7.68
C ARG A 35 -16.05 19.12 8.30
N SER A 36 -16.23 19.21 9.62
CA SER A 36 -16.27 20.49 10.31
C SER A 36 -15.50 20.41 11.63
N PRO A 37 -14.39 21.15 11.81
CA PRO A 37 -13.78 22.01 10.79
C PRO A 37 -13.09 21.19 9.70
N TRP A 38 -12.99 21.76 8.51
CA TRP A 38 -12.28 21.10 7.40
C TRP A 38 -10.80 20.99 7.75
N PRO A 39 -10.20 19.79 7.67
CA PRO A 39 -8.81 19.58 8.08
C PRO A 39 -7.81 20.10 7.07
N ARG A 40 -6.61 20.43 7.58
CA ARG A 40 -5.47 20.66 6.70
C ARG A 40 -4.96 19.31 6.17
N SER A 41 -4.28 19.32 5.03
CA SER A 41 -3.78 18.10 4.41
C SER A 41 -2.90 17.28 5.36
N GLN A 42 -2.04 17.96 6.15
CA GLN A 42 -1.14 17.29 7.09
C GLN A 42 -1.85 16.69 8.29
N ASP A 43 -3.08 17.08 8.56
CA ASP A 43 -3.87 16.58 9.68
C ASP A 43 -4.81 15.43 9.29
N LEU A 44 -4.80 15.04 8.02
CA LEU A 44 -5.62 13.92 7.54
C LEU A 44 -5.09 12.59 8.08
N SER A 45 -6.02 11.73 8.50
CA SER A 45 -5.68 10.35 8.82
C SER A 45 -5.32 9.61 7.53
N PRO A 46 -4.18 8.91 7.48
CA PRO A 46 -3.77 8.22 6.27
C PRO A 46 -4.66 7.02 5.98
N VAL A 47 -4.90 6.78 4.70
CA VAL A 47 -5.56 5.58 4.20
C VAL A 47 -4.52 4.78 3.44
N LEU A 48 -4.46 3.48 3.69
CA LEU A 48 -3.51 2.60 3.03
C LEU A 48 -4.13 1.99 1.78
N SER A 49 -3.41 2.08 0.67
CA SER A 49 -3.76 1.41 -0.57
C SER A 49 -2.76 0.29 -0.83
N LEU A 50 -3.25 -0.93 -1.06
CA LEU A 50 -2.38 -2.06 -1.35
C LEU A 50 -1.74 -1.87 -2.73
N SER A 51 -0.43 -2.01 -2.79
CA SER A 51 0.31 -1.87 -4.05
C SER A 51 0.58 -3.22 -4.72
N PHE A 52 0.57 -4.31 -3.95
CA PHE A 52 0.92 -5.66 -4.41
C PHE A 52 2.30 -5.77 -5.06
N SER A 53 3.17 -4.81 -4.79
CA SER A 53 4.57 -4.88 -5.23
C SER A 53 5.32 -5.96 -4.46
N ILE A 54 5.02 -6.09 -3.17
CA ILE A 54 5.61 -7.09 -2.29
C ILE A 54 4.49 -7.70 -1.46
N ASN A 55 4.41 -9.02 -1.48
CA ASN A 55 3.42 -9.76 -0.72
C ASN A 55 4.08 -11.04 -0.21
N ILE A 56 4.25 -11.15 1.11
CA ILE A 56 4.94 -12.29 1.72
C ILE A 56 4.02 -12.95 2.74
N LEU A 57 3.77 -14.25 2.56
CA LEU A 57 2.97 -15.04 3.47
C LEU A 57 3.40 -16.50 3.36
N LYS A 58 2.97 -17.32 4.33
CA LYS A 58 3.24 -18.74 4.30
C LYS A 58 2.33 -19.43 3.29
N ARG A 59 2.89 -20.35 2.53
CA ARG A 59 2.14 -21.10 1.53
C ARG A 59 0.92 -21.81 2.13
N ASP A 60 1.09 -22.46 3.27
CA ASP A 60 0.02 -23.21 3.92
C ASP A 60 -1.14 -22.29 4.35
N ASP A 61 -0.82 -21.09 4.80
CA ASP A 61 -1.83 -20.09 5.14
C ASP A 61 -2.59 -19.63 3.91
N MET A 62 -1.89 -19.38 2.82
CA MET A 62 -2.52 -18.99 1.57
C MET A 62 -3.50 -20.05 1.05
N VAL A 63 -3.08 -21.30 1.09
CA VAL A 63 -3.93 -22.43 0.67
C VAL A 63 -5.16 -22.53 1.57
N ARG A 64 -4.96 -22.43 2.89
CA ARG A 64 -6.04 -22.53 3.88
C ARG A 64 -7.05 -21.39 3.72
N TRP A 65 -6.59 -20.16 3.49
CA TRP A 65 -7.47 -18.99 3.35
C TRP A 65 -8.11 -18.90 1.97
N GLY A 66 -7.48 -19.47 0.96
CA GLY A 66 -7.87 -19.23 -0.43
C GLY A 66 -7.67 -17.78 -0.85
N SER A 67 -6.67 -17.11 -0.24
CA SER A 67 -6.41 -15.68 -0.45
C SER A 67 -4.93 -15.40 -0.25
N CYS A 68 -4.43 -14.38 -0.89
CA CYS A 68 -3.06 -13.90 -0.71
C CYS A 68 -2.97 -12.81 0.37
N VAL A 69 -4.08 -12.48 1.03
CA VAL A 69 -4.11 -11.48 2.11
C VAL A 69 -4.62 -12.17 3.37
N GLY A 70 -3.83 -12.06 4.44
CA GLY A 70 -4.21 -12.64 5.73
C GLY A 70 -5.11 -11.73 6.53
N THR A 71 -5.40 -12.15 7.75
CA THR A 71 -6.30 -11.43 8.66
C THR A 71 -5.58 -10.38 9.49
N SER A 72 -4.27 -10.50 9.67
CA SER A 72 -3.46 -9.59 10.48
C SER A 72 -2.20 -9.18 9.71
N PRO A 73 -2.35 -8.40 8.64
CA PRO A 73 -1.20 -8.03 7.82
C PRO A 73 -0.34 -6.96 8.49
N TYR A 74 0.97 -7.06 8.28
CA TYR A 74 1.88 -5.95 8.52
C TYR A 74 2.00 -5.16 7.20
N PHE A 75 1.71 -3.88 7.25
CA PHE A 75 1.78 -3.01 6.08
C PHE A 75 3.16 -2.37 5.98
N TYR A 76 3.89 -2.73 4.95
CA TYR A 76 5.17 -2.10 4.65
C TYR A 76 4.93 -0.97 3.64
N CYS A 77 5.02 0.27 4.10
CA CYS A 77 4.71 1.43 3.28
C CYS A 77 5.85 1.75 2.34
N LEU A 78 5.55 1.81 1.06
CA LEU A 78 6.48 2.17 0.00
C LEU A 78 6.22 3.58 -0.50
N ASP A 79 7.24 4.16 -1.11
CA ASP A 79 7.10 5.39 -1.87
C ASP A 79 6.12 5.16 -3.03
N LYS A 80 5.33 6.18 -3.36
CA LYS A 80 4.34 6.09 -4.43
C LYS A 80 4.98 5.73 -5.77
N ILE A 81 6.16 6.27 -6.05
CA ILE A 81 6.87 5.99 -7.31
C ILE A 81 7.36 4.54 -7.33
N ASP A 82 7.89 4.04 -6.20
CA ASP A 82 8.37 2.66 -6.11
C ASP A 82 7.23 1.64 -6.22
N SER A 83 6.00 2.07 -5.97
CA SER A 83 4.81 1.23 -6.05
C SER A 83 4.03 1.43 -7.35
N TRP A 84 4.58 2.17 -8.30
CA TRP A 84 3.88 2.46 -9.55
C TRP A 84 3.63 1.19 -10.33
N ASP A 85 2.39 0.97 -10.72
CA ASP A 85 1.95 -0.21 -11.44
C ASP A 85 1.86 0.10 -12.93
N ILE A 86 2.32 -0.83 -13.78
CA ILE A 86 2.33 -0.63 -15.23
C ILE A 86 1.12 -1.36 -15.82
N ASP A 87 0.07 -0.61 -16.14
CA ASP A 87 -1.13 -1.14 -16.76
C ASP A 87 -1.28 -0.74 -18.23
N ASN A 88 -0.65 0.34 -18.63
CA ASN A 88 -0.75 0.89 -20.00
C ASN A 88 0.58 1.49 -20.44
N GLN A 89 0.62 1.99 -21.67
CA GLN A 89 1.84 2.55 -22.24
C GLN A 89 2.33 3.79 -21.51
N GLU A 90 1.40 4.63 -21.03
CA GLU A 90 1.77 5.84 -20.30
C GLU A 90 2.47 5.48 -18.99
N ASP A 91 2.02 4.44 -18.30
CA ASP A 91 2.67 3.95 -17.09
C ASP A 91 4.08 3.46 -17.39
N PHE A 92 4.24 2.73 -18.50
CA PHE A 92 5.54 2.24 -18.92
C PHE A 92 6.50 3.40 -19.21
N ASP A 93 6.04 4.39 -19.96
CA ASP A 93 6.86 5.56 -20.32
C ASP A 93 7.29 6.32 -19.07
N PHE A 94 6.39 6.46 -18.12
CA PHE A 94 6.70 7.11 -16.83
C PHE A 94 7.77 6.33 -16.07
N CYS A 95 7.61 5.03 -15.94
CA CYS A 95 8.58 4.18 -15.25
C CYS A 95 9.93 4.18 -15.94
N GLU A 96 9.96 4.17 -17.27
CA GLU A 96 11.20 4.24 -18.04
C GLU A 96 11.93 5.56 -17.78
N MET A 97 11.19 6.67 -17.75
CA MET A 97 11.76 7.98 -17.45
C MET A 97 12.38 8.01 -16.05
N ILE A 98 11.68 7.48 -15.07
CA ILE A 98 12.19 7.40 -13.69
C ILE A 98 13.43 6.52 -13.60
N TYR A 99 13.40 5.38 -14.29
CA TYR A 99 14.54 4.45 -14.32
C TYR A 99 15.78 5.15 -14.89
N GLN A 100 15.62 5.88 -15.99
CA GLN A 100 16.73 6.61 -16.62
C GLN A 100 17.28 7.71 -15.72
N GLN A 101 16.43 8.40 -14.97
CA GLN A 101 16.88 9.41 -14.00
C GLN A 101 17.68 8.79 -12.86
N ARG A 102 17.27 7.61 -12.40
CA ARG A 102 17.95 6.91 -11.29
C ARG A 102 19.21 6.17 -11.73
N ASN A 103 19.33 5.88 -13.03
CA ASN A 103 20.44 5.13 -13.61
C ASN A 103 20.98 5.89 -14.84
N PRO A 104 21.58 7.08 -14.65
CA PRO A 104 22.09 7.90 -15.76
C PRO A 104 23.27 7.29 -16.49
#